data_934e18a3aa37cb3571d28b13fb9faec5
#
_entry.id   934e18a3aa37cb3571d28b13fb9faec5
#
_cell.length_a   1.000
_cell.length_b   1.000
_cell.length_c   1.000
_cell.angle_alpha   90.00
_cell.angle_beta   90.00
_cell.angle_gamma   90.00
#
_symmetry.space_group_name_H-M   'P 1'
#
loop_
_entity.id
_entity.type
_entity.pdbx_description
1 polymer ?
#
loop_
_entity_poly.entity_id
_entity_poly.type
_entity_poly.pdbx_seq_one_letter_code
_entity_poly.pdbx_strand_id
1 'polypeptide(L)'
;MYANPAPTACALLVDDQGRLLLGRRAYEPYRGCWDIPGGFLEEDEHPLDCLRRELREETGLDVEPGEFVGAWMDRYGPGEDEPVTLNLYWTARGTGGEAKAADDVSELRWFDLDALPGPEELAFRSVVDVLAAFREQQP
;
A
#
# COMPACT_ATOMS: atom_id res chain seq x y z
N MET A 1 -12.09 20.83 -19.04
CA MET A 1 -11.62 19.50 -18.58
C MET A 1 -10.97 19.63 -17.22
N TYR A 2 -11.25 18.71 -16.33
CA TYR A 2 -10.75 18.74 -14.97
C TYR A 2 -9.48 17.88 -14.83
N ALA A 3 -8.52 18.38 -14.05
CA ALA A 3 -7.37 17.59 -13.66
C ALA A 3 -7.69 16.92 -12.33
N ASN A 4 -7.90 15.61 -12.35
CA ASN A 4 -8.25 14.84 -11.16
C ASN A 4 -7.06 14.04 -10.67
N PRO A 5 -6.92 13.88 -9.35
CA PRO A 5 -5.88 12.98 -8.83
C PRO A 5 -6.18 11.53 -9.24
N ALA A 6 -5.13 10.78 -9.49
CA ALA A 6 -5.28 9.36 -9.81
C ALA A 6 -5.55 8.57 -8.53
N PRO A 7 -6.63 7.79 -8.44
CA PRO A 7 -6.97 7.06 -7.22
C PRO A 7 -6.24 5.72 -7.12
N THR A 8 -5.82 5.40 -5.90
CA THR A 8 -5.25 4.08 -5.58
C THR A 8 -6.00 3.44 -4.43
N ALA A 9 -5.96 2.12 -4.35
CA ALA A 9 -6.50 1.35 -3.22
C ALA A 9 -5.37 0.50 -2.66
N CYS A 10 -5.14 0.62 -1.35
CA CYS A 10 -4.01 0.00 -0.67
C CYS A 10 -4.46 -0.74 0.58
N ALA A 11 -3.74 -1.82 0.91
CA ALA A 11 -4.11 -2.72 2.00
C ALA A 11 -3.08 -2.71 3.13
N LEU A 12 -3.52 -2.36 4.32
CA LEU A 12 -2.77 -2.57 5.54
C LEU A 12 -3.07 -4.00 6.01
N LEU A 13 -2.29 -4.94 5.48
CA LEU A 13 -2.49 -6.37 5.69
C LEU A 13 -1.69 -6.84 6.88
N VAL A 14 -2.40 -7.32 7.89
CA VAL A 14 -1.81 -7.79 9.16
C VAL A 14 -2.03 -9.29 9.27
N ASP A 15 -1.00 -10.02 9.70
CA ASP A 15 -1.09 -11.45 9.92
C ASP A 15 -1.58 -11.77 11.34
N ASP A 16 -1.69 -13.07 11.66
CA ASP A 16 -2.17 -13.54 12.96
C ASP A 16 -1.24 -13.15 14.12
N GLN A 17 -0.01 -12.77 13.80
CA GLN A 17 0.96 -12.35 14.82
C GLN A 17 1.04 -10.82 14.94
N GLY A 18 0.15 -10.10 14.27
CA GLY A 18 0.12 -8.65 14.32
C GLY A 18 1.18 -7.95 13.47
N ARG A 19 1.80 -8.68 12.53
CA ARG A 19 2.83 -8.10 11.64
C ARG A 19 2.20 -7.58 10.36
N LEU A 20 2.77 -6.49 9.88
CA LEU A 20 2.29 -5.78 8.68
C LEU A 20 3.13 -6.15 7.47
N LEU A 21 2.45 -6.41 6.33
CA LEU A 21 3.13 -6.72 5.07
C LEU A 21 3.48 -5.44 4.32
N LEU A 22 4.76 -5.30 3.99
CA LEU A 22 5.22 -4.26 3.08
C LEU A 22 5.94 -4.89 1.90
N GLY A 23 5.90 -4.18 0.76
CA GLY A 23 6.59 -4.59 -0.45
C GLY A 23 7.67 -3.58 -0.81
N ARG A 24 8.81 -4.08 -1.28
CA ARG A 24 9.88 -3.22 -1.76
C ARG A 24 9.64 -2.89 -3.23
N ARG A 25 9.68 -1.62 -3.59
CA ARG A 25 9.42 -1.19 -4.96
C ARG A 25 10.54 -1.63 -5.89
N ALA A 26 10.16 -2.21 -7.04
CA ALA A 26 11.10 -2.68 -8.05
C ALA A 26 11.48 -1.60 -9.07
N TYR A 27 10.67 -0.53 -9.18
CA TYR A 27 10.83 0.51 -10.20
C TYR A 27 10.72 1.91 -9.59
N GLU A 28 11.21 2.90 -10.33
CA GLU A 28 11.00 4.30 -9.96
C GLU A 28 9.52 4.69 -10.09
N PRO A 29 9.00 5.62 -9.31
CA PRO A 29 9.70 6.38 -8.27
C PRO A 29 9.95 5.55 -7.02
N TYR A 30 10.96 5.94 -6.24
CA TYR A 30 11.31 5.33 -4.96
C TYR A 30 11.73 3.86 -5.04
N ARG A 31 12.44 3.47 -6.10
CA ARG A 31 12.96 2.11 -6.22
C ARG A 31 13.75 1.72 -4.98
N GLY A 32 13.49 0.52 -4.46
CA GLY A 32 14.17 -0.01 -3.29
C GLY A 32 13.57 0.40 -1.96
N CYS A 33 12.62 1.35 -1.97
CA CYS A 33 11.90 1.73 -0.75
C CYS A 33 10.70 0.82 -0.49
N TRP A 34 10.29 0.75 0.76
CA TRP A 34 9.14 -0.05 1.17
C TRP A 34 7.84 0.72 0.98
N ASP A 35 6.82 0.01 0.55
CA ASP A 35 5.51 0.57 0.26
C ASP A 35 4.41 -0.34 0.78
N ILE A 36 3.24 0.23 0.99
CA ILE A 36 2.04 -0.52 1.34
C ILE A 36 1.48 -1.13 0.05
N PRO A 37 1.21 -2.44 0.00
CA PRO A 37 0.70 -3.07 -1.21
C PRO A 37 -0.62 -2.46 -1.68
N GLY A 38 -0.75 -2.30 -2.98
CA GLY A 38 -1.92 -1.69 -3.61
C GLY A 38 -1.56 -1.11 -4.97
N GLY A 39 -2.49 -0.40 -5.58
CA GLY A 39 -2.23 0.21 -6.86
C GLY A 39 -3.40 1.02 -7.40
N PHE A 40 -3.26 1.43 -8.63
CA PHE A 40 -4.23 2.33 -9.28
C PHE A 40 -5.51 1.60 -9.67
N LEU A 41 -6.64 2.27 -9.44
CA LEU A 41 -7.93 1.80 -9.94
C LEU A 41 -7.94 1.78 -11.47
N GLU A 42 -8.54 0.76 -12.04
CA GLU A 42 -8.86 0.73 -13.45
C GLU A 42 -10.19 1.43 -13.68
N GLU A 43 -10.48 1.77 -14.93
CA GLU A 43 -11.75 2.39 -15.28
C GLU A 43 -12.92 1.47 -14.87
N ASP A 44 -13.92 2.05 -14.20
CA ASP A 44 -15.09 1.34 -13.68
C ASP A 44 -14.80 0.30 -12.60
N GLU A 45 -13.60 0.31 -12.04
CA GLU A 45 -13.26 -0.63 -10.98
C GLU A 45 -13.60 -0.06 -9.60
N HIS A 46 -14.34 -0.84 -8.82
CA HIS A 46 -14.60 -0.47 -7.43
C HIS A 46 -13.30 -0.55 -6.62
N PRO A 47 -13.04 0.42 -5.70
CA PRO A 47 -11.80 0.40 -4.91
C PRO A 47 -11.51 -0.90 -4.18
N LEU A 48 -12.53 -1.58 -3.65
CA LEU A 48 -12.31 -2.84 -2.94
C LEU A 48 -11.92 -3.99 -3.89
N ASP A 49 -12.43 -3.97 -5.12
CA ASP A 49 -12.03 -4.94 -6.14
C ASP A 49 -10.60 -4.66 -6.61
N CYS A 50 -10.24 -3.39 -6.73
CA CYS A 50 -8.88 -2.97 -7.03
C CYS A 50 -7.92 -3.48 -5.96
N LEU A 51 -8.25 -3.30 -4.70
CA LEU A 51 -7.43 -3.74 -3.59
C LEU A 51 -7.18 -5.25 -3.67
N ARG A 52 -8.23 -6.04 -3.89
CA ARG A 52 -8.11 -7.51 -4.01
C ARG A 52 -7.24 -7.91 -5.21
N ARG A 53 -7.46 -7.25 -6.36
CA ARG A 53 -6.70 -7.54 -7.58
C ARG A 53 -5.23 -7.20 -7.41
N GLU A 54 -4.93 -6.00 -6.92
CA GLU A 54 -3.55 -5.55 -6.73
C GLU A 54 -2.80 -6.43 -5.73
N LEU A 55 -3.45 -6.81 -4.63
CA LEU A 55 -2.81 -7.68 -3.63
C LEU A 55 -2.48 -9.05 -4.24
N ARG A 56 -3.38 -9.60 -5.05
CA ARG A 56 -3.10 -10.88 -5.73
C ARG A 56 -1.96 -10.74 -6.72
N GLU A 57 -1.94 -9.67 -7.51
CA GLU A 57 -0.90 -9.45 -8.52
C GLU A 57 0.48 -9.23 -7.89
N GLU A 58 0.55 -8.44 -6.84
CA GLU A 58 1.82 -8.05 -6.22
C GLU A 58 2.33 -9.03 -5.18
N THR A 59 1.45 -9.70 -4.47
CA THR A 59 1.82 -10.50 -3.30
C THR A 59 1.43 -11.98 -3.41
N GLY A 60 0.60 -12.36 -4.37
CA GLY A 60 0.08 -13.72 -4.47
C GLY A 60 -0.99 -14.06 -3.43
N LEU A 61 -1.36 -13.12 -2.59
CA LEU A 61 -2.31 -13.36 -1.51
C LEU A 61 -3.73 -12.94 -1.89
N ASP A 62 -4.68 -13.76 -1.46
CA ASP A 62 -6.09 -13.39 -1.44
C ASP A 62 -6.37 -12.71 -0.11
N VAL A 63 -7.09 -11.59 -0.17
CA VAL A 63 -7.34 -10.80 1.03
C VAL A 63 -8.80 -10.40 1.12
N GLU A 64 -9.25 -10.19 2.34
CA GLU A 64 -10.56 -9.59 2.62
C GLU A 64 -10.35 -8.21 3.23
N PRO A 65 -10.85 -7.15 2.59
CA PRO A 65 -10.79 -5.81 3.15
C PRO A 65 -11.59 -5.71 4.44
N GLY A 66 -11.05 -4.95 5.39
CA GLY A 66 -11.70 -4.69 6.66
C GLY A 66 -12.24 -3.26 6.73
N GLU A 67 -11.67 -2.46 7.63
CA GLU A 67 -12.13 -1.09 7.86
C GLU A 67 -11.38 -0.10 6.99
N PHE A 68 -12.09 0.96 6.57
CA PHE A 68 -11.46 2.08 5.88
C PHE A 68 -10.65 2.90 6.90
N VAL A 69 -9.36 3.08 6.61
CA VAL A 69 -8.45 3.80 7.50
C VAL A 69 -8.45 5.29 7.18
N GLY A 70 -8.44 5.64 5.92
CA GLY A 70 -8.43 7.03 5.51
C GLY A 70 -7.88 7.24 4.10
N ALA A 71 -7.84 8.51 3.72
CA ALA A 71 -7.35 8.94 2.42
C ALA A 71 -6.22 9.94 2.61
N TRP A 72 -5.16 9.78 1.81
CA TRP A 72 -4.01 10.70 1.83
C TRP A 72 -3.66 11.12 0.41
N MET A 73 -3.35 12.39 0.24
CA MET A 73 -2.89 12.93 -1.04
C MET A 73 -1.38 12.82 -1.13
N ASP A 74 -0.86 12.58 -2.33
CA ASP A 74 0.57 12.51 -2.55
C ASP A 74 0.92 12.91 -3.98
N ARG A 75 2.22 13.01 -4.24
CA ARG A 75 2.79 13.12 -5.58
C ARG A 75 3.42 11.79 -5.95
N TYR A 76 3.29 11.37 -7.19
CA TYR A 76 3.86 10.11 -7.64
C TYR A 76 5.32 10.31 -8.04
N GLY A 77 6.13 10.69 -7.06
CA GLY A 77 7.54 10.98 -7.20
C GLY A 77 7.97 12.16 -6.35
N PRO A 78 9.28 12.42 -6.25
CA PRO A 78 9.81 13.45 -5.35
C PRO A 78 9.67 14.89 -5.86
N GLY A 79 9.33 15.09 -7.13
CA GLY A 79 9.24 16.42 -7.73
C GLY A 79 7.89 17.09 -7.49
N GLU A 80 7.88 18.42 -7.55
CA GLU A 80 6.65 19.19 -7.38
C GLU A 80 5.69 19.07 -8.56
N ASP A 81 6.21 18.71 -9.75
CA ASP A 81 5.42 18.57 -10.97
C ASP A 81 4.93 17.15 -11.21
N GLU A 82 5.21 16.25 -10.29
CA GLU A 82 4.75 14.86 -10.42
C GLU A 82 3.23 14.76 -10.30
N PRO A 83 2.61 13.76 -10.94
CA PRO A 83 1.16 13.58 -10.87
C PRO A 83 0.68 13.42 -9.43
N VAL A 84 -0.49 13.98 -9.15
CA VAL A 84 -1.12 13.88 -7.83
C VAL A 84 -1.88 12.55 -7.74
N THR A 85 -1.76 11.89 -6.60
CA THR A 85 -2.50 10.66 -6.31
C THR A 85 -3.40 10.85 -5.10
N LEU A 86 -4.56 10.17 -5.14
CA LEU A 86 -5.48 10.06 -4.01
C LEU A 86 -5.38 8.63 -3.51
N ASN A 87 -4.80 8.44 -2.34
CA ASN A 87 -4.48 7.10 -1.85
C ASN A 87 -5.44 6.70 -0.75
N LEU A 88 -6.19 5.62 -1.00
CA LEU A 88 -7.22 5.11 -0.11
C LEU A 88 -6.70 3.85 0.58
N TYR A 89 -6.83 3.79 1.89
CA TYR A 89 -6.27 2.70 2.69
C TYR A 89 -7.34 1.98 3.50
N TRP A 90 -7.31 0.66 3.45
CA TRP A 90 -8.14 -0.22 4.26
C TRP A 90 -7.27 -1.20 5.03
N THR A 91 -7.73 -1.60 6.20
CA THR A 91 -7.17 -2.78 6.84
C THR A 91 -7.59 -4.00 6.02
N ALA A 92 -6.81 -5.06 6.11
CA ALA A 92 -7.14 -6.31 5.41
C ALA A 92 -6.55 -7.50 6.15
N ARG A 93 -7.11 -8.68 5.88
CA ARG A 93 -6.58 -9.93 6.38
C ARG A 93 -6.43 -10.92 5.22
N GLY A 94 -5.46 -11.80 5.31
CA GLY A 94 -5.26 -12.83 4.31
C GLY A 94 -6.29 -13.94 4.44
N THR A 95 -6.80 -14.42 3.31
CA THR A 95 -7.77 -15.52 3.25
C THR A 95 -7.25 -16.70 2.45
N GLY A 96 -6.15 -16.57 1.73
CA GLY A 96 -5.58 -17.66 0.95
C GLY A 96 -4.35 -17.21 0.16
N GLY A 97 -3.78 -18.15 -0.59
CA GLY A 97 -2.60 -17.90 -1.41
C GLY A 97 -1.30 -18.01 -0.63
N GLU A 98 -0.20 -17.84 -1.34
CA GLU A 98 1.14 -17.84 -0.76
C GLU A 98 1.83 -16.52 -1.06
N ALA A 99 2.46 -15.93 -0.05
CA ALA A 99 3.17 -14.67 -0.21
C ALA A 99 4.36 -14.83 -1.15
N LYS A 100 4.34 -14.13 -2.27
CA LYS A 100 5.41 -14.14 -3.26
C LYS A 100 5.42 -12.81 -4.00
N ALA A 101 6.55 -12.11 -3.95
CA ALA A 101 6.69 -10.84 -4.65
C ALA A 101 6.57 -11.03 -6.16
N ALA A 102 5.80 -10.14 -6.81
CA ALA A 102 5.59 -10.16 -8.25
C ALA A 102 5.29 -8.75 -8.74
N ASP A 103 5.21 -8.58 -10.06
CA ASP A 103 4.96 -7.30 -10.73
C ASP A 103 5.95 -6.21 -10.26
N ASP A 104 5.44 -5.12 -9.72
CA ASP A 104 6.23 -3.96 -9.32
C ASP A 104 6.92 -4.14 -7.97
N VAL A 105 6.83 -5.33 -7.37
CA VAL A 105 7.37 -5.62 -6.05
C VAL A 105 8.52 -6.60 -6.15
N SER A 106 9.71 -6.21 -5.66
CA SER A 106 10.90 -7.05 -5.71
C SER A 106 11.07 -7.94 -4.49
N GLU A 107 10.48 -7.56 -3.37
CA GLU A 107 10.59 -8.29 -2.10
C GLU A 107 9.36 -8.02 -1.26
N LEU A 108 8.90 -9.03 -0.51
CA LEU A 108 7.86 -8.88 0.51
C LEU A 108 8.45 -9.20 1.85
N ARG A 109 8.03 -8.46 2.88
CA ARG A 109 8.46 -8.73 4.24
C ARG A 109 7.37 -8.36 5.23
N TRP A 110 7.21 -9.21 6.25
CA TRP A 110 6.34 -8.95 7.38
C TRP A 110 7.13 -8.20 8.45
N PHE A 111 6.63 -7.07 8.89
CA PHE A 111 7.28 -6.23 9.90
C PHE A 111 6.48 -6.21 11.19
N ASP A 112 7.16 -6.36 12.31
CA ASP A 112 6.53 -6.03 13.59
C ASP A 112 6.22 -4.53 13.61
N LEU A 113 5.11 -4.14 14.20
CA LEU A 113 4.72 -2.73 14.24
C LEU A 113 5.71 -1.87 15.04
N ASP A 114 6.50 -2.50 15.92
CA ASP A 114 7.55 -1.82 16.66
C ASP A 114 8.88 -1.74 15.90
N ALA A 115 8.96 -2.35 14.73
CA ALA A 115 10.18 -2.44 13.95
C ALA A 115 9.95 -2.08 12.48
N LEU A 116 9.07 -1.13 12.21
CA LEU A 116 8.79 -0.64 10.87
C LEU A 116 10.01 0.10 10.30
N PRO A 117 10.20 0.11 8.97
CA PRO A 117 11.27 0.88 8.36
C PRO A 117 11.17 2.37 8.71
N GLY A 118 12.31 3.04 8.78
CA GLY A 118 12.33 4.47 9.02
C GLY A 118 11.84 5.28 7.81
N PRO A 119 11.52 6.57 8.01
CA PRO A 119 10.96 7.40 6.93
C PRO A 119 11.80 7.42 5.65
N GLU A 120 13.13 7.34 5.77
CA GLU A 120 14.04 7.37 4.63
C GLU A 120 14.00 6.07 3.80
N GLU A 121 13.44 5.00 4.35
CA GLU A 121 13.30 3.72 3.67
C GLU A 121 11.89 3.49 3.13
N LEU A 122 10.98 4.44 3.37
CA LEU A 122 9.59 4.34 2.94
C LEU A 122 9.36 5.15 1.67
N ALA A 123 8.60 4.56 0.74
CA ALA A 123 8.16 5.25 -0.47
C ALA A 123 7.05 6.23 -0.10
N PHE A 124 7.05 7.40 -0.72
CA PHE A 124 5.99 8.38 -0.58
C PHE A 124 5.78 8.89 0.85
N ARG A 125 5.46 10.16 0.95
CA ARG A 125 5.17 10.79 2.23
C ARG A 125 3.92 10.22 2.89
N SER A 126 2.92 9.87 2.08
CA SER A 126 1.68 9.31 2.60
C SER A 126 1.90 7.99 3.35
N VAL A 127 2.86 7.18 2.89
CA VAL A 127 3.17 5.90 3.57
C VAL A 127 3.67 6.15 4.99
N VAL A 128 4.55 7.16 5.17
CA VAL A 128 5.03 7.55 6.50
C VAL A 128 3.85 7.93 7.40
N ASP A 129 2.97 8.78 6.89
CA ASP A 129 1.84 9.30 7.67
C ASP A 129 0.81 8.20 7.98
N VAL A 130 0.52 7.35 7.01
CA VAL A 130 -0.43 6.24 7.18
C VAL A 130 0.08 5.24 8.22
N LEU A 131 1.35 4.87 8.15
CA LEU A 131 1.91 3.91 9.11
C LEU A 131 1.90 4.46 10.52
N ALA A 132 2.17 5.74 10.68
CA ALA A 132 2.09 6.39 11.99
C ALA A 132 0.66 6.38 12.53
N ALA A 133 -0.32 6.73 11.69
CA ALA A 133 -1.72 6.73 12.07
C ALA A 133 -2.23 5.32 12.40
N PHE A 134 -1.85 4.34 11.58
CA PHE A 134 -2.26 2.95 11.78
C PHE A 134 -1.70 2.39 13.10
N ARG A 135 -0.43 2.67 13.38
CA ARG A 135 0.23 2.21 14.59
C ARG A 135 -0.45 2.77 15.85
N GLU A 136 -0.85 4.04 15.82
CA GLU A 136 -1.55 4.68 16.94
C GLU A 136 -2.90 4.05 17.24
N GLN A 137 -3.56 3.48 16.23
CA GLN A 137 -4.88 2.85 16.37
C GLN A 137 -4.80 1.43 16.94
N GLN A 138 -3.61 0.86 17.02
CA GLN A 138 -3.45 -0.51 17.53
C GLN A 138 -3.34 -0.50 19.04
N PRO A 139 -3.99 -1.47 19.74
CA PRO A 139 -3.93 -1.57 21.19
C PRO A 139 -2.56 -1.94 21.73
#